data_b6aee8c74b0e3ba0c1c84dc1f1643b82
#
_entry.id   b6aee8c74b0e3ba0c1c84dc1f1643b82
#
_cell.length_a   1.000
_cell.length_b   1.000
_cell.length_c   1.000
_cell.angle_alpha   90.00
_cell.angle_beta   90.00
_cell.angle_gamma   90.00
#
_symmetry.space_group_name_H-M   'P 1'
#
loop_
_entity.id
_entity.type
_entity.pdbx_description
1 polymer ?
#
loop_
_entity_poly.entity_id
_entity_poly.type
_entity_poly.pdbx_seq_one_letter_code
_entity_poly.pdbx_strand_id
1 'polypeptide(L)'
;MRVCLIAIALLATLQGARAAPVEIATQTCQDWLDASDDEQDLMVAWLHGYLAGRATSTLYDFAGQRADAAILKRYCQGHLTTGVISAAGQWKR
;
A
#
# COMPACT_ATOMS: atom_id res chain seq x y z
N MET A 1 8.23 -8.72 -43.92
CA MET A 1 6.91 -8.15 -43.54
C MET A 1 6.29 -8.86 -42.34
N ARG A 2 6.33 -10.19 -42.28
CA ARG A 2 5.76 -10.94 -41.15
C ARG A 2 6.50 -10.72 -39.81
N VAL A 3 7.80 -10.43 -39.86
CA VAL A 3 8.65 -10.18 -38.67
C VAL A 3 8.31 -8.84 -37.99
N CYS A 4 7.89 -7.82 -38.77
CA CYS A 4 7.52 -6.50 -38.21
C CYS A 4 6.22 -6.55 -37.40
N LEU A 5 5.26 -7.39 -37.78
CA LEU A 5 3.98 -7.56 -37.08
C LEU A 5 4.17 -8.22 -35.72
N ILE A 6 5.09 -9.18 -35.61
CA ILE A 6 5.40 -9.87 -34.36
C ILE A 6 6.09 -8.90 -33.37
N ALA A 7 6.98 -8.03 -33.87
CA ALA A 7 7.66 -7.04 -33.04
C ALA A 7 6.68 -6.00 -32.47
N ILE A 8 5.69 -5.58 -33.23
CA ILE A 8 4.66 -4.64 -32.78
C ILE A 8 3.78 -5.26 -31.69
N ALA A 9 3.43 -6.54 -31.82
CA ALA A 9 2.62 -7.26 -30.81
C ALA A 9 3.38 -7.40 -29.49
N LEU A 10 4.69 -7.62 -29.51
CA LEU A 10 5.53 -7.70 -28.32
C LEU A 10 5.64 -6.35 -27.60
N LEU A 11 5.74 -5.24 -28.33
CA LEU A 11 5.78 -3.90 -27.75
C LEU A 11 4.45 -3.53 -27.08
N ALA A 12 3.32 -3.95 -27.65
CA ALA A 12 2.01 -3.71 -27.07
C ALA A 12 1.82 -4.44 -25.74
N THR A 13 2.36 -5.67 -25.59
CA THR A 13 2.30 -6.43 -24.34
C THR A 13 3.15 -5.82 -23.23
N LEU A 14 4.26 -5.16 -23.55
CA LEU A 14 5.10 -4.48 -22.57
C LEU A 14 4.45 -3.22 -21.99
N GLN A 15 3.57 -2.56 -22.75
CA GLN A 15 2.88 -1.34 -22.29
C GLN A 15 1.74 -1.61 -21.31
N GLY A 16 1.21 -2.84 -21.24
CA GLY A 16 0.13 -3.24 -20.34
C GLY A 16 0.55 -3.59 -18.92
N ALA A 17 1.86 -3.52 -18.59
CA ALA A 17 2.39 -3.98 -17.32
C ALA A 17 2.49 -2.91 -16.23
N ARG A 18 1.95 -1.70 -16.44
CA ARG A 18 1.98 -0.62 -15.43
C ARG A 18 0.91 -0.84 -14.37
N ALA A 19 1.32 -0.79 -13.09
CA ALA A 19 0.38 -0.79 -12.00
C ALA A 19 -0.50 0.47 -12.05
N ALA A 20 -1.79 0.32 -11.83
CA ALA A 20 -2.71 1.45 -11.71
C ALA A 20 -2.49 2.17 -10.37
N PRO A 21 -2.71 3.49 -10.31
CA PRO A 21 -2.73 4.19 -9.03
C PRO A 21 -3.74 3.57 -8.07
N VAL A 22 -3.41 3.59 -6.78
CA VAL A 22 -4.26 3.05 -5.72
C VAL A 22 -4.80 4.21 -4.88
N GLU A 23 -6.12 4.23 -4.69
CA GLU A 23 -6.76 5.18 -3.78
C GLU A 23 -6.76 4.61 -2.36
N ILE A 24 -5.86 5.10 -1.52
CA ILE A 24 -5.70 4.57 -0.15
C ILE A 24 -6.96 4.76 0.69
N ALA A 25 -7.70 5.86 0.48
CA ALA A 25 -8.92 6.14 1.23
C ALA A 25 -10.00 5.06 1.10
N THR A 26 -9.97 4.27 0.01
CA THR A 26 -10.93 3.19 -0.23
C THR A 26 -10.36 1.80 0.05
N GLN A 27 -9.08 1.70 0.42
CA GLN A 27 -8.46 0.42 0.75
C GLN A 27 -8.92 -0.08 2.12
N THR A 28 -9.24 -1.38 2.17
CA THR A 28 -9.62 -2.06 3.41
C THR A 28 -8.45 -2.84 3.99
N CYS A 29 -8.61 -3.30 5.22
CA CYS A 29 -7.68 -4.26 5.83
C CYS A 29 -7.45 -5.48 4.93
N GLN A 30 -8.49 -6.02 4.32
CA GLN A 30 -8.36 -7.17 3.41
C GLN A 30 -7.46 -6.82 2.21
N ASP A 31 -7.67 -5.64 1.62
CA ASP A 31 -6.85 -5.19 0.48
C ASP A 31 -5.38 -5.11 0.87
N TRP A 32 -5.08 -4.56 2.04
CA TRP A 32 -3.71 -4.46 2.53
C TRP A 32 -3.10 -5.83 2.81
N LEU A 33 -3.85 -6.74 3.44
CA LEU A 33 -3.38 -8.11 3.72
C LEU A 33 -3.08 -8.89 2.44
N ASP A 34 -3.83 -8.62 1.37
CA ASP A 34 -3.66 -9.29 0.08
C ASP A 34 -2.53 -8.70 -0.77
N ALA A 35 -2.00 -7.55 -0.38
CA ALA A 35 -0.91 -6.90 -1.10
C ALA A 35 0.42 -7.65 -0.90
N SER A 36 1.38 -7.43 -1.81
CA SER A 36 2.74 -7.97 -1.65
C SER A 36 3.43 -7.32 -0.45
N ASP A 37 4.48 -7.97 0.06
CA ASP A 37 5.24 -7.46 1.21
C ASP A 37 5.77 -6.05 0.95
N ASP A 38 6.30 -5.79 -0.26
CA ASP A 38 6.81 -4.47 -0.63
C ASP A 38 5.70 -3.43 -0.66
N GLU A 39 4.55 -3.76 -1.21
CA GLU A 39 3.40 -2.86 -1.23
C GLU A 39 2.85 -2.59 0.17
N GLN A 40 2.84 -3.60 1.02
CA GLN A 40 2.44 -3.44 2.43
C GLN A 40 3.36 -2.44 3.14
N ASP A 41 4.66 -2.55 2.95
CA ASP A 41 5.65 -1.65 3.57
C ASP A 41 5.51 -0.22 3.05
N LEU A 42 5.31 -0.05 1.74
CA LEU A 42 5.10 1.26 1.14
C LEU A 42 3.82 1.90 1.67
N MET A 43 2.76 1.13 1.81
CA MET A 43 1.49 1.63 2.34
C MET A 43 1.61 2.03 3.81
N VAL A 44 2.36 1.28 4.62
CA VAL A 44 2.63 1.64 6.01
C VAL A 44 3.38 2.99 6.08
N ALA A 45 4.38 3.18 5.23
CA ALA A 45 5.10 4.46 5.15
C ALA A 45 4.17 5.61 4.76
N TRP A 46 3.31 5.39 3.77
CA TRP A 46 2.30 6.37 3.36
C TRP A 46 1.35 6.72 4.50
N LEU A 47 0.86 5.71 5.21
CA LEU A 47 -0.06 5.90 6.36
C LEU A 47 0.60 6.71 7.47
N HIS A 48 1.87 6.44 7.76
CA HIS A 48 2.63 7.23 8.73
C HIS A 48 2.70 8.70 8.34
N GLY A 49 3.02 8.98 7.07
CA GLY A 49 3.07 10.35 6.56
C GLY A 49 1.71 11.05 6.60
N TYR A 50 0.66 10.33 6.23
CA TYR A 50 -0.70 10.85 6.26
C TYR A 50 -1.13 11.22 7.69
N LEU A 51 -0.94 10.32 8.64
CA LEU A 51 -1.32 10.56 10.04
C LEU A 51 -0.45 11.66 10.68
N ALA A 52 0.85 11.69 10.37
CA ALA A 52 1.73 12.75 10.82
C ALA A 52 1.31 14.11 10.26
N GLY A 53 0.94 14.17 8.98
CA GLY A 53 0.45 15.39 8.35
C GLY A 53 -0.81 15.93 9.01
N ARG A 54 -1.74 15.05 9.36
CA ARG A 54 -2.95 15.43 10.11
C ARG A 54 -2.64 15.98 11.50
N ALA A 55 -1.57 15.49 12.12
CA ALA A 55 -1.09 15.96 13.42
C ALA A 55 -0.09 17.11 13.31
N THR A 56 0.11 17.66 12.09
CA THR A 56 1.09 18.71 11.78
C THR A 56 2.52 18.35 12.21
N SER A 57 2.86 17.07 12.17
CA SER A 57 4.20 16.57 12.52
C SER A 57 4.98 16.20 11.25
N THR A 58 6.26 16.52 11.23
CA THR A 58 7.19 16.09 10.17
C THR A 58 8.17 15.03 10.64
N LEU A 59 7.98 14.51 11.86
CA LEU A 59 8.82 13.45 12.41
C LEU A 59 8.43 12.09 11.81
N TYR A 60 9.44 11.29 11.48
CA TYR A 60 9.26 9.93 11.02
C TYR A 60 10.13 8.97 11.83
N ASP A 61 9.51 7.96 12.41
CA ASP A 61 10.21 6.94 13.20
C ASP A 61 10.46 5.70 12.33
N PHE A 62 11.63 5.65 11.69
CA PHE A 62 12.02 4.51 10.85
C PHE A 62 12.09 3.21 11.66
N ALA A 63 12.55 3.28 12.91
CA ALA A 63 12.67 2.09 13.76
C ALA A 63 11.30 1.52 14.15
N GLY A 64 10.30 2.38 14.29
CA GLY A 64 8.94 1.99 14.66
C GLY A 64 8.12 1.39 13.53
N GLN A 65 8.55 1.53 12.28
CA GLN A 65 7.75 1.12 11.11
C GLN A 65 7.40 -0.37 11.13
N ARG A 66 8.35 -1.24 11.47
CA ARG A 66 8.12 -2.70 11.53
C ARG A 66 7.15 -3.08 12.63
N ALA A 67 7.29 -2.44 13.80
CA ALA A 67 6.40 -2.68 14.93
C ALA A 67 4.97 -2.25 14.56
N ASP A 68 4.81 -1.12 13.92
CA ASP A 68 3.51 -0.60 13.51
C ASP A 68 2.88 -1.46 12.41
N ALA A 69 3.68 -1.96 11.47
CA ALA A 69 3.20 -2.92 10.46
C ALA A 69 2.68 -4.21 11.11
N ALA A 70 3.36 -4.72 12.13
CA ALA A 70 2.92 -5.91 12.86
C ALA A 70 1.62 -5.67 13.64
N ILE A 71 1.46 -4.49 14.23
CA ILE A 71 0.23 -4.09 14.91
C ILE A 71 -0.92 -4.01 13.91
N LEU A 72 -0.68 -3.37 12.76
CA LEU A 72 -1.68 -3.25 11.69
C LEU A 72 -2.11 -4.64 11.20
N LYS A 73 -1.16 -5.53 10.97
CA LYS A 73 -1.44 -6.89 10.51
C LYS A 73 -2.35 -7.63 11.47
N ARG A 74 -2.04 -7.56 12.75
CA ARG A 74 -2.83 -8.21 13.80
C ARG A 74 -4.24 -7.67 13.86
N TYR A 75 -4.37 -6.34 13.83
CA TYR A 75 -5.68 -5.68 13.84
C TYR A 75 -6.48 -6.06 12.58
N CYS A 76 -5.87 -5.96 11.41
CA CYS A 76 -6.53 -6.22 10.13
C CYS A 76 -7.02 -7.67 10.01
N GLN A 77 -6.31 -8.64 10.59
CA GLN A 77 -6.72 -10.04 10.57
C GLN A 77 -8.08 -10.25 11.24
N GLY A 78 -8.42 -9.44 12.21
CA GLY A 78 -9.71 -9.48 12.89
C GLY A 78 -10.74 -8.44 12.38
N HIS A 79 -10.37 -7.60 11.42
CA HIS A 79 -11.18 -6.47 10.97
C HIS A 79 -11.09 -6.26 9.47
N LEU A 80 -11.37 -7.30 8.69
CA LEU A 80 -11.11 -7.34 7.23
C LEU A 80 -11.80 -6.22 6.45
N THR A 81 -12.97 -5.78 6.88
CA THR A 81 -13.74 -4.75 6.17
C THR A 81 -13.46 -3.32 6.64
N THR A 82 -12.64 -3.16 7.67
CA THR A 82 -12.28 -1.83 8.18
C THR A 82 -11.34 -1.13 7.19
N GLY A 83 -11.56 0.16 6.94
CA GLY A 83 -10.67 0.96 6.12
C GLY A 83 -9.24 0.98 6.69
N VAL A 84 -8.24 0.89 5.84
CA VAL A 84 -6.85 0.79 6.30
C VAL A 84 -6.37 2.05 7.03
N ILE A 85 -6.87 3.23 6.65
CA ILE A 85 -6.54 4.48 7.34
C ILE A 85 -7.06 4.44 8.78
N SER A 86 -8.30 4.00 8.97
CA SER A 86 -8.89 3.83 10.31
C SER A 86 -8.13 2.80 11.14
N ALA A 87 -7.76 1.69 10.50
CA ALA A 87 -6.97 0.64 11.15
C ALA A 87 -5.61 1.16 11.62
N ALA A 88 -4.95 2.00 10.83
CA ALA A 88 -3.67 2.60 11.19
C ALA A 88 -3.76 3.50 12.42
N GLY A 89 -4.95 4.01 12.73
CA GLY A 89 -5.19 4.76 13.96
C GLY A 89 -4.89 3.96 15.23
N GLN A 90 -4.83 2.64 15.16
CA GLN A 90 -4.49 1.77 16.29
C GLN A 90 -3.02 1.86 16.69
N TRP A 91 -2.17 2.50 15.87
CA TRP A 91 -0.76 2.73 16.23
C TRP A 91 -0.59 3.78 17.31
N LYS A 92 -1.57 4.59 17.56
CA LYS A 92 -1.49 5.66 18.57
C LYS A 92 -1.28 5.05 19.95
N ARG A 93 -0.23 5.49 20.57
CA ARG A 93 0.21 5.07 21.88
C ARG A 93 -0.05 6.15 22.92
#